data_5c8512da114a7092f6c565ffe6d23d3b
#
_entry.id   5c8512da114a7092f6c565ffe6d23d3b
#
_cell.length_a   1.000
_cell.length_b   1.000
_cell.length_c   1.000
_cell.angle_alpha   90.00
_cell.angle_beta   90.00
_cell.angle_gamma   90.00
#
_symmetry.space_group_name_H-M   'P 1'
#
loop_
_entity.id
_entity.type
_entity.pdbx_description
1 polymer ?
#
loop_
_entity_poly.entity_id
_entity_poly.type
_entity_poly.pdbx_seq_one_letter_code
_entity_poly.pdbx_strand_id
1 'polypeptide(L)'
;MNIPNFLTLSRLAAIPPLMVLLMVRFPGHDQLAAAVFLVFSLTDTLDGQIARRRGTVSDFGKFLDPLADKLFVLSVLIVLVQEGLVAAWVVVVIFSRELIITLLRSVAATQGRVIAAAPLGKTKTVMQMLAVTLLILQRPYPIVVPLADLAVVVAIVFTVWSGLDYLWRFRHLIRPDRTGPISAADTVPAPARELGEALVAGALSVSVAESCTGGMVESLITDQPGSSAYFLGGVVAYSDEVKREQLGVPASLLKRVGAVSSEVAKAMAEGARSRFGTDLAAGVTGIAGPDSDGTDKPVGLTYIAVASARGTSAHEYVFTGDRWSNRRQAAYETLRLLGEEARSSSRLKTA
;
A
#
# COMPACT_ATOMS: atom_id res chain seq x y z
N MET A 1 -8.88 19.63 -18.99
CA MET A 1 -8.69 18.19 -19.27
C MET A 1 -7.21 17.99 -19.55
N ASN A 2 -6.52 17.15 -18.78
CA ASN A 2 -5.08 16.96 -18.98
C ASN A 2 -4.84 16.09 -20.24
N ILE A 3 -3.74 16.34 -20.96
CA ILE A 3 -3.37 15.63 -22.20
C ILE A 3 -3.47 14.10 -22.06
N PRO A 4 -2.97 13.45 -20.98
CA PRO A 4 -3.12 12.01 -20.79
C PRO A 4 -4.59 11.54 -20.79
N ASN A 5 -5.46 12.19 -20.02
CA ASN A 5 -6.88 11.82 -19.97
C ASN A 5 -7.59 11.97 -21.33
N PHE A 6 -7.21 12.98 -22.12
CA PHE A 6 -7.75 13.13 -23.48
C PHE A 6 -7.36 11.96 -24.38
N LEU A 7 -6.11 11.52 -24.31
CA LEU A 7 -5.61 10.39 -25.11
C LEU A 7 -6.27 9.06 -24.71
N THR A 8 -6.46 8.81 -23.42
CA THR A 8 -7.20 7.64 -22.93
C THR A 8 -8.65 7.63 -23.42
N LEU A 9 -9.33 8.77 -23.35
CA LEU A 9 -10.70 8.90 -23.83
C LEU A 9 -10.77 8.79 -25.36
N SER A 10 -9.81 9.33 -26.11
CA SER A 10 -9.77 9.18 -27.57
C SER A 10 -9.59 7.73 -28.00
N ARG A 11 -8.81 6.94 -27.23
CA ARG A 11 -8.64 5.50 -27.46
C ARG A 11 -9.94 4.73 -27.23
N LEU A 12 -10.67 5.02 -26.15
CA LEU A 12 -11.99 4.43 -25.91
C LEU A 12 -12.98 4.81 -27.01
N ALA A 13 -12.98 6.08 -27.43
CA ALA A 13 -13.83 6.54 -28.53
C ALA A 13 -13.45 5.93 -29.89
N ALA A 14 -12.20 5.49 -30.08
CA ALA A 14 -11.75 4.83 -31.29
C ALA A 14 -12.19 3.36 -31.39
N ILE A 15 -12.62 2.72 -30.29
CA ILE A 15 -13.05 1.31 -30.29
C ILE A 15 -14.23 1.07 -31.27
N PRO A 16 -15.38 1.75 -31.16
CA PRO A 16 -16.50 1.47 -32.06
C PRO A 16 -16.16 1.71 -33.55
N PRO A 17 -15.54 2.84 -33.95
CA PRO A 17 -15.12 3.02 -35.35
C PRO A 17 -14.19 1.95 -35.85
N LEU A 18 -13.20 1.51 -35.06
CA LEU A 18 -12.26 0.45 -35.44
C LEU A 18 -12.95 -0.90 -35.60
N MET A 19 -13.88 -1.25 -34.71
CA MET A 19 -14.69 -2.47 -34.85
C MET A 19 -15.53 -2.45 -36.13
N VAL A 20 -16.19 -1.31 -36.42
CA VAL A 20 -16.94 -1.14 -37.67
C VAL A 20 -16.02 -1.27 -38.90
N LEU A 21 -14.83 -0.65 -38.86
CA LEU A 21 -13.84 -0.70 -39.94
C LEU A 21 -13.36 -2.13 -40.23
N LEU A 22 -13.23 -2.98 -39.20
CA LEU A 22 -12.88 -4.39 -39.34
C LEU A 22 -14.01 -5.26 -39.91
N MET A 23 -15.29 -4.85 -39.76
CA MET A 23 -16.47 -5.60 -40.21
C MET A 23 -16.96 -5.17 -41.61
N VAL A 24 -16.78 -3.88 -41.95
CA VAL A 24 -17.23 -3.34 -43.25
C VAL A 24 -16.22 -3.72 -44.34
N ARG A 25 -16.77 -4.08 -45.55
CA ARG A 25 -15.96 -4.53 -46.70
C ARG A 25 -15.87 -3.43 -47.75
N PHE A 26 -14.69 -2.81 -47.87
CA PHE A 26 -14.32 -1.94 -48.99
C PHE A 26 -12.82 -2.07 -49.28
N PRO A 27 -12.36 -1.69 -50.49
CA PRO A 27 -10.92 -1.80 -50.84
C PRO A 27 -10.06 -1.07 -49.84
N GLY A 28 -9.09 -1.76 -49.22
CA GLY A 28 -8.15 -1.16 -48.27
C GLY A 28 -8.64 -1.06 -46.81
N HIS A 29 -9.82 -1.60 -46.48
CA HIS A 29 -10.33 -1.50 -45.07
C HIS A 29 -9.42 -2.20 -44.07
N ASP A 30 -8.82 -3.37 -44.41
CA ASP A 30 -7.95 -4.11 -43.49
C ASP A 30 -6.61 -3.36 -43.28
N GLN A 31 -6.05 -2.76 -44.34
CA GLN A 31 -4.83 -1.93 -44.20
C GLN A 31 -5.06 -0.70 -43.35
N LEU A 32 -6.23 -0.04 -43.55
CA LEU A 32 -6.63 1.10 -42.74
C LEU A 32 -6.86 0.69 -41.28
N ALA A 33 -7.55 -0.44 -41.04
CA ALA A 33 -7.78 -0.98 -39.70
C ALA A 33 -6.46 -1.31 -38.97
N ALA A 34 -5.51 -1.97 -39.67
CA ALA A 34 -4.18 -2.25 -39.13
C ALA A 34 -3.40 -0.98 -38.78
N ALA A 35 -3.45 0.03 -39.66
CA ALA A 35 -2.80 1.33 -39.41
C ALA A 35 -3.41 2.05 -38.21
N VAL A 36 -4.73 2.13 -38.12
CA VAL A 36 -5.44 2.73 -36.98
C VAL A 36 -5.10 1.99 -35.68
N PHE A 37 -5.17 0.64 -35.69
CA PHE A 37 -4.80 -0.16 -34.53
C PHE A 37 -3.36 0.11 -34.06
N LEU A 38 -2.38 0.13 -34.98
CA LEU A 38 -0.98 0.40 -34.67
C LEU A 38 -0.75 1.83 -34.11
N VAL A 39 -1.37 2.84 -34.72
CA VAL A 39 -1.23 4.23 -34.27
C VAL A 39 -1.72 4.36 -32.82
N PHE A 40 -2.92 3.89 -32.49
CA PHE A 40 -3.44 3.98 -31.13
C PHE A 40 -2.64 3.14 -30.14
N SER A 41 -2.14 1.96 -30.54
CA SER A 41 -1.32 1.11 -29.69
C SER A 41 0.07 1.69 -29.42
N LEU A 42 0.70 2.35 -30.42
CA LEU A 42 2.00 2.99 -30.26
C LEU A 42 1.91 4.29 -29.46
N THR A 43 0.85 5.09 -29.66
CA THR A 43 0.60 6.32 -28.94
C THR A 43 0.56 6.06 -27.42
N ASP A 44 -0.09 4.98 -26.98
CA ASP A 44 -0.10 4.56 -25.58
C ASP A 44 1.30 4.38 -24.98
N THR A 45 2.18 3.72 -25.72
CA THR A 45 3.54 3.44 -25.25
C THR A 45 4.36 4.74 -25.09
N LEU A 46 4.13 5.73 -25.94
CA LEU A 46 4.83 7.02 -25.92
C LEU A 46 4.27 7.93 -24.82
N ASP A 47 2.94 8.00 -24.69
CA ASP A 47 2.27 8.90 -23.75
C ASP A 47 2.51 8.52 -22.30
N GLY A 48 2.53 7.23 -21.97
CA GLY A 48 2.91 6.73 -20.67
C GLY A 48 4.34 7.11 -20.24
N GLN A 49 5.25 7.31 -21.19
CA GLN A 49 6.61 7.80 -20.91
C GLN A 49 6.64 9.31 -20.68
N ILE A 50 5.88 10.07 -21.48
CA ILE A 50 5.81 11.54 -21.39
C ILE A 50 5.10 12.00 -20.11
N ALA A 51 3.98 11.36 -19.77
CA ALA A 51 3.21 11.66 -18.57
C ALA A 51 4.01 11.44 -17.28
N ARG A 52 4.79 10.34 -17.21
CA ARG A 52 5.69 10.07 -16.08
C ARG A 52 6.79 11.09 -15.92
N ARG A 53 7.32 11.65 -17.04
CA ARG A 53 8.35 12.69 -16.99
C ARG A 53 7.82 14.05 -16.56
N ARG A 54 6.51 14.33 -16.75
CA ARG A 54 5.89 15.63 -16.45
C ARG A 54 5.11 15.68 -15.13
N GLY A 55 4.98 14.58 -14.38
CA GLY A 55 4.30 14.55 -13.08
C GLY A 55 2.79 14.89 -13.10
N THR A 56 2.14 14.89 -14.28
CA THR A 56 0.75 15.32 -14.47
C THR A 56 -0.26 14.16 -14.48
N VAL A 57 -0.11 13.21 -13.60
CA VAL A 57 -0.97 12.01 -13.56
C VAL A 57 -2.15 12.27 -12.62
N SER A 58 -3.39 12.30 -13.13
CA SER A 58 -4.60 12.38 -12.31
C SER A 58 -4.98 11.00 -11.74
N ASP A 59 -5.65 10.97 -10.58
CA ASP A 59 -6.09 9.70 -9.96
C ASP A 59 -7.13 8.97 -10.84
N PHE A 60 -7.96 9.72 -11.57
CA PHE A 60 -8.88 9.16 -12.57
C PHE A 60 -8.13 8.51 -13.74
N GLY A 61 -7.06 9.15 -14.26
CA GLY A 61 -6.22 8.59 -15.31
C GLY A 61 -5.53 7.29 -14.89
N LYS A 62 -4.96 7.24 -13.67
CA LYS A 62 -4.32 6.02 -13.14
C LYS A 62 -5.22 4.79 -13.17
N PHE A 63 -6.54 4.98 -13.01
CA PHE A 63 -7.51 3.90 -13.06
C PHE A 63 -7.99 3.60 -14.48
N LEU A 64 -8.25 4.64 -15.29
CA LEU A 64 -8.84 4.51 -16.61
C LEU A 64 -7.84 4.01 -17.67
N ASP A 65 -6.55 4.42 -17.61
CA ASP A 65 -5.55 4.03 -18.60
C ASP A 65 -5.38 2.50 -18.72
N PRO A 66 -5.14 1.74 -17.61
CA PRO A 66 -5.01 0.28 -17.71
C PRO A 66 -6.27 -0.44 -18.20
N LEU A 67 -7.45 0.18 -18.04
CA LEU A 67 -8.72 -0.38 -18.49
C LEU A 67 -8.91 -0.13 -19.99
N ALA A 68 -8.66 1.10 -20.44
CA ALA A 68 -8.81 1.50 -21.84
C ALA A 68 -7.93 0.66 -22.78
N ASP A 69 -6.66 0.45 -22.39
CA ASP A 69 -5.70 -0.35 -23.18
C ASP A 69 -6.17 -1.79 -23.38
N LYS A 70 -6.70 -2.40 -22.32
CA LYS A 70 -7.19 -3.77 -22.38
C LYS A 70 -8.47 -3.87 -23.20
N LEU A 71 -9.40 -2.93 -23.03
CA LEU A 71 -10.63 -2.88 -23.79
C LEU A 71 -10.34 -2.68 -25.29
N PHE A 72 -9.38 -1.83 -25.63
CA PHE A 72 -9.01 -1.57 -27.02
C PHE A 72 -8.53 -2.84 -27.73
N VAL A 73 -7.55 -3.54 -27.14
CA VAL A 73 -7.01 -4.80 -27.72
C VAL A 73 -8.05 -5.91 -27.71
N LEU A 74 -8.82 -6.05 -26.62
CA LEU A 74 -9.84 -7.08 -26.50
C LEU A 74 -10.96 -6.91 -27.53
N SER A 75 -11.41 -5.68 -27.77
CA SER A 75 -12.46 -5.39 -28.76
C SER A 75 -12.05 -5.80 -30.18
N VAL A 76 -10.80 -5.53 -30.56
CA VAL A 76 -10.26 -5.96 -31.84
C VAL A 76 -10.18 -7.49 -31.91
N LEU A 77 -9.67 -8.15 -30.87
CA LEU A 77 -9.59 -9.62 -30.82
C LEU A 77 -10.96 -10.29 -30.92
N ILE A 78 -12.00 -9.73 -30.32
CA ILE A 78 -13.37 -10.25 -30.41
C ILE A 78 -13.87 -10.20 -31.87
N VAL A 79 -13.64 -9.08 -32.58
CA VAL A 79 -13.99 -8.99 -34.00
C VAL A 79 -13.21 -9.99 -34.82
N LEU A 80 -11.92 -10.18 -34.56
CA LEU A 80 -11.08 -11.18 -35.26
C LEU A 80 -11.57 -12.62 -35.02
N VAL A 81 -12.12 -12.93 -33.83
CA VAL A 81 -12.79 -14.23 -33.56
C VAL A 81 -14.05 -14.37 -34.40
N GLN A 82 -14.90 -13.34 -34.42
CA GLN A 82 -16.14 -13.31 -35.21
C GLN A 82 -15.86 -13.53 -36.70
N GLU A 83 -14.76 -12.96 -37.18
CA GLU A 83 -14.31 -13.10 -38.57
C GLU A 83 -13.52 -14.40 -38.85
N GLY A 84 -13.41 -15.29 -37.88
CA GLY A 84 -12.73 -16.57 -38.02
C GLY A 84 -11.21 -16.51 -38.19
N LEU A 85 -10.57 -15.38 -37.87
CA LEU A 85 -9.14 -15.16 -38.05
C LEU A 85 -8.30 -15.60 -36.85
N VAL A 86 -8.91 -15.80 -35.71
CA VAL A 86 -8.27 -16.30 -34.48
C VAL A 86 -9.26 -17.16 -33.68
N ALA A 87 -8.78 -18.21 -33.06
CA ALA A 87 -9.62 -19.07 -32.23
C ALA A 87 -10.00 -18.38 -30.89
N ALA A 88 -11.26 -18.54 -30.45
CA ALA A 88 -11.77 -17.89 -29.23
C ALA A 88 -10.95 -18.21 -27.98
N TRP A 89 -10.42 -19.43 -27.83
CA TRP A 89 -9.61 -19.82 -26.68
C TRP A 89 -8.32 -18.96 -26.55
N VAL A 90 -7.75 -18.47 -27.66
CA VAL A 90 -6.60 -17.55 -27.65
C VAL A 90 -6.95 -16.26 -26.92
N VAL A 91 -8.12 -15.70 -27.23
CA VAL A 91 -8.63 -14.48 -26.61
C VAL A 91 -8.90 -14.69 -25.13
N VAL A 92 -9.47 -15.84 -24.76
CA VAL A 92 -9.72 -16.21 -23.35
C VAL A 92 -8.39 -16.28 -22.58
N VAL A 93 -7.34 -16.91 -23.10
CA VAL A 93 -6.04 -17.00 -22.43
C VAL A 93 -5.42 -15.60 -22.23
N ILE A 94 -5.43 -14.77 -23.27
CA ILE A 94 -4.90 -13.41 -23.21
C ILE A 94 -5.66 -12.59 -22.16
N PHE A 95 -6.99 -12.58 -22.24
CA PHE A 95 -7.82 -11.77 -21.36
C PHE A 95 -7.78 -12.23 -19.89
N SER A 96 -7.84 -13.54 -19.65
CA SER A 96 -7.75 -14.10 -18.30
C SER A 96 -6.45 -13.68 -17.61
N ARG A 97 -5.33 -13.74 -18.34
CA ARG A 97 -4.05 -13.28 -17.79
C ARG A 97 -4.07 -11.77 -17.49
N GLU A 98 -4.62 -10.94 -18.37
CA GLU A 98 -4.72 -9.49 -18.14
C GLU A 98 -5.55 -9.18 -16.90
N LEU A 99 -6.68 -9.87 -16.74
CA LEU A 99 -7.57 -9.70 -15.60
C LEU A 99 -6.90 -10.13 -14.29
N ILE A 100 -6.31 -11.34 -14.26
CA ILE A 100 -5.63 -11.89 -13.08
C ILE A 100 -4.51 -10.96 -12.60
N ILE A 101 -3.63 -10.50 -13.50
CA ILE A 101 -2.53 -9.63 -13.12
C ILE A 101 -3.02 -8.26 -12.64
N THR A 102 -4.10 -7.75 -13.23
CA THR A 102 -4.70 -6.48 -12.77
C THR A 102 -5.29 -6.61 -11.37
N LEU A 103 -6.03 -7.68 -11.11
CA LEU A 103 -6.57 -7.97 -9.78
C LEU A 103 -5.46 -8.13 -8.73
N LEU A 104 -4.40 -8.88 -9.05
CA LEU A 104 -3.25 -9.03 -8.15
C LEU A 104 -2.59 -7.70 -7.83
N ARG A 105 -2.44 -6.82 -8.81
CA ARG A 105 -1.90 -5.47 -8.59
C ARG A 105 -2.82 -4.61 -7.72
N SER A 106 -4.13 -4.70 -7.94
CA SER A 106 -5.11 -3.99 -7.13
C SER A 106 -5.07 -4.46 -5.67
N VAL A 107 -5.05 -5.77 -5.44
CA VAL A 107 -4.91 -6.36 -4.09
C VAL A 107 -3.60 -5.94 -3.43
N ALA A 108 -2.48 -5.96 -4.15
CA ALA A 108 -1.20 -5.51 -3.61
C ALA A 108 -1.22 -4.02 -3.22
N ALA A 109 -1.88 -3.19 -4.03
CA ALA A 109 -2.00 -1.75 -3.77
C ALA A 109 -2.82 -1.45 -2.50
N THR A 110 -3.88 -2.22 -2.21
CA THR A 110 -4.63 -2.08 -0.95
C THR A 110 -3.79 -2.45 0.28
N GLN A 111 -2.76 -3.28 0.10
CA GLN A 111 -1.79 -3.63 1.14
C GLN A 111 -0.58 -2.67 1.19
N GLY A 112 -0.63 -1.51 0.51
CA GLY A 112 0.45 -0.54 0.45
C GLY A 112 1.68 -1.00 -0.36
N ARG A 113 1.57 -2.09 -1.14
CA ARG A 113 2.67 -2.66 -1.94
C ARG A 113 2.52 -2.28 -3.40
N VAL A 114 3.50 -1.56 -3.96
CA VAL A 114 3.52 -1.20 -5.38
C VAL A 114 4.24 -2.27 -6.18
N ILE A 115 3.50 -3.00 -7.01
CA ILE A 115 4.08 -4.00 -7.92
C ILE A 115 4.49 -3.33 -9.24
N ALA A 116 5.80 -3.19 -9.46
CA ALA A 116 6.35 -2.66 -10.70
C ALA A 116 6.09 -3.62 -11.89
N ALA A 117 6.00 -3.04 -13.11
CA ALA A 117 5.86 -3.83 -14.33
C ALA A 117 7.16 -4.61 -14.61
N ALA A 118 7.06 -5.95 -14.72
CA ALA A 118 8.20 -6.79 -15.10
C ALA A 118 8.57 -6.59 -16.58
N PRO A 119 9.86 -6.72 -16.95
CA PRO A 119 10.31 -6.59 -18.36
C PRO A 119 9.56 -7.53 -19.32
N LEU A 120 9.30 -8.77 -18.91
CA LEU A 120 8.52 -9.75 -19.68
C LEU A 120 7.10 -9.27 -20.02
N GLY A 121 6.49 -8.44 -19.16
CA GLY A 121 5.18 -7.84 -19.43
C GLY A 121 5.21 -6.85 -20.60
N LYS A 122 6.32 -6.13 -20.82
CA LYS A 122 6.49 -5.22 -21.97
C LYS A 122 6.65 -6.00 -23.25
N THR A 123 7.50 -7.04 -23.26
CA THR A 123 7.71 -7.90 -24.42
C THR A 123 6.41 -8.57 -24.87
N LYS A 124 5.62 -9.09 -23.92
CA LYS A 124 4.31 -9.66 -24.21
C LYS A 124 3.40 -8.67 -24.96
N THR A 125 3.34 -7.40 -24.54
CA THR A 125 2.49 -6.39 -25.17
C THR A 125 2.90 -6.15 -26.61
N VAL A 126 4.21 -6.05 -26.90
CA VAL A 126 4.74 -5.90 -28.27
C VAL A 126 4.37 -7.10 -29.12
N MET A 127 4.52 -8.33 -28.61
CA MET A 127 4.18 -9.56 -29.35
C MET A 127 2.68 -9.66 -29.64
N GLN A 128 1.82 -9.24 -28.71
CA GLN A 128 0.37 -9.16 -28.94
C GLN A 128 0.01 -8.15 -30.02
N MET A 129 0.60 -6.94 -29.99
CA MET A 129 0.37 -5.92 -31.03
C MET A 129 0.77 -6.44 -32.40
N LEU A 130 1.93 -7.09 -32.49
CA LEU A 130 2.40 -7.70 -33.74
C LEU A 130 1.42 -8.79 -34.24
N ALA A 131 1.02 -9.71 -33.35
CA ALA A 131 0.08 -10.78 -33.69
C ALA A 131 -1.27 -10.23 -34.20
N VAL A 132 -1.85 -9.25 -33.49
CA VAL A 132 -3.13 -8.62 -33.90
C VAL A 132 -2.99 -7.94 -35.27
N THR A 133 -1.89 -7.22 -35.49
CA THR A 133 -1.64 -6.53 -36.75
C THR A 133 -1.53 -7.54 -37.93
N LEU A 134 -0.77 -8.63 -37.74
CA LEU A 134 -0.64 -9.67 -38.74
C LEU A 134 -1.95 -10.43 -39.01
N LEU A 135 -2.73 -10.68 -37.98
CA LEU A 135 -4.09 -11.26 -38.09
C LEU A 135 -5.05 -10.38 -38.92
N ILE A 136 -4.94 -9.06 -38.81
CA ILE A 136 -5.72 -8.15 -39.68
C ILE A 136 -5.21 -8.22 -41.11
N LEU A 137 -3.89 -8.18 -41.31
CA LEU A 137 -3.27 -8.11 -42.63
C LEU A 137 -3.27 -9.44 -43.40
N GLN A 138 -3.53 -10.59 -42.77
CA GLN A 138 -3.58 -11.89 -43.47
C GLN A 138 -4.72 -11.99 -44.49
N ARG A 139 -5.80 -11.19 -44.33
CA ARG A 139 -6.90 -11.18 -45.32
C ARG A 139 -6.45 -10.62 -46.68
N PRO A 140 -5.93 -9.36 -46.74
CA PRO A 140 -5.45 -8.82 -47.99
C PRO A 140 -4.16 -9.46 -48.49
N TYR A 141 -3.38 -10.12 -47.61
CA TYR A 141 -2.06 -10.68 -47.92
C TYR A 141 -1.95 -12.11 -47.39
N PRO A 142 -2.47 -13.14 -48.10
CA PRO A 142 -2.41 -14.55 -47.65
C PRO A 142 -1.00 -15.07 -47.37
N ILE A 143 0.02 -14.48 -47.98
CA ILE A 143 1.43 -14.83 -47.76
C ILE A 143 1.86 -14.61 -46.27
N VAL A 144 1.18 -13.76 -45.52
CA VAL A 144 1.49 -13.49 -44.09
C VAL A 144 0.82 -14.47 -43.14
N VAL A 145 -0.06 -15.35 -43.58
CA VAL A 145 -0.80 -16.30 -42.72
C VAL A 145 0.15 -17.12 -41.83
N PRO A 146 1.22 -17.78 -42.35
CA PRO A 146 2.13 -18.52 -41.48
C PRO A 146 2.84 -17.66 -40.44
N LEU A 147 3.11 -16.40 -40.79
CA LEU A 147 3.73 -15.43 -39.88
C LEU A 147 2.72 -14.96 -38.80
N ALA A 148 1.46 -14.78 -39.17
CA ALA A 148 0.40 -14.44 -38.24
C ALA A 148 0.18 -15.57 -37.21
N ASP A 149 0.11 -16.83 -37.67
CA ASP A 149 -0.02 -18.00 -36.79
C ASP A 149 1.17 -18.11 -35.82
N LEU A 150 2.41 -17.97 -36.35
CA LEU A 150 3.60 -17.97 -35.52
C LEU A 150 3.55 -16.84 -34.46
N ALA A 151 3.15 -15.64 -34.86
CA ALA A 151 3.08 -14.49 -33.97
C ALA A 151 2.03 -14.72 -32.87
N VAL A 152 0.90 -15.36 -33.16
CA VAL A 152 -0.11 -15.76 -32.17
C VAL A 152 0.48 -16.75 -31.17
N VAL A 153 1.18 -17.79 -31.64
CA VAL A 153 1.83 -18.78 -30.77
C VAL A 153 2.84 -18.09 -29.84
N VAL A 154 3.69 -17.25 -30.39
CA VAL A 154 4.69 -16.48 -29.61
C VAL A 154 4.00 -15.58 -28.60
N ALA A 155 2.94 -14.86 -28.97
CA ALA A 155 2.17 -14.01 -28.07
C ALA A 155 1.55 -14.80 -26.91
N ILE A 156 1.02 -16.01 -27.17
CA ILE A 156 0.48 -16.91 -26.14
C ILE A 156 1.60 -17.37 -25.20
N VAL A 157 2.73 -17.83 -25.72
CA VAL A 157 3.87 -18.30 -24.92
C VAL A 157 4.32 -17.20 -23.96
N PHE A 158 4.55 -15.98 -24.46
CA PHE A 158 4.92 -14.83 -23.60
C PHE A 158 3.81 -14.44 -22.64
N THR A 159 2.55 -14.55 -23.03
CA THR A 159 1.38 -14.28 -22.16
C THR A 159 1.35 -15.25 -20.99
N VAL A 160 1.44 -16.54 -21.24
CA VAL A 160 1.41 -17.59 -20.21
C VAL A 160 2.65 -17.49 -19.32
N TRP A 161 3.84 -17.41 -19.92
CA TRP A 161 5.09 -17.30 -19.16
C TRP A 161 5.08 -16.10 -18.22
N SER A 162 4.76 -14.90 -18.76
CA SER A 162 4.71 -13.70 -17.92
C SER A 162 3.63 -13.77 -16.85
N GLY A 163 2.53 -14.48 -17.10
CA GLY A 163 1.48 -14.75 -16.12
C GLY A 163 1.98 -15.64 -14.98
N LEU A 164 2.63 -16.76 -15.31
CA LEU A 164 3.21 -17.69 -14.35
C LEU A 164 4.34 -17.04 -13.53
N ASP A 165 5.22 -16.24 -14.16
CA ASP A 165 6.26 -15.49 -13.46
C ASP A 165 5.66 -14.54 -12.40
N TYR A 166 4.57 -13.81 -12.76
CA TYR A 166 3.86 -12.98 -11.81
C TYR A 166 3.21 -13.78 -10.67
N LEU A 167 2.51 -14.85 -10.99
CA LEU A 167 1.88 -15.72 -9.99
C LEU A 167 2.92 -16.33 -9.05
N TRP A 168 4.07 -16.76 -9.56
CA TRP A 168 5.15 -17.31 -8.75
C TRP A 168 5.80 -16.28 -7.84
N ARG A 169 6.11 -15.08 -8.36
CA ARG A 169 6.70 -13.98 -7.57
C ARG A 169 5.76 -13.49 -6.46
N PHE A 170 4.46 -13.44 -6.75
CA PHE A 170 3.46 -12.90 -5.84
C PHE A 170 2.56 -13.97 -5.22
N ARG A 171 2.99 -15.24 -5.24
CA ARG A 171 2.24 -16.36 -4.64
C ARG A 171 1.91 -16.16 -3.15
N HIS A 172 2.71 -15.35 -2.43
CA HIS A 172 2.46 -15.01 -1.04
C HIS A 172 1.25 -14.08 -0.85
N LEU A 173 0.83 -13.35 -1.90
CA LEU A 173 -0.39 -12.53 -1.89
C LEU A 173 -1.64 -13.37 -2.19
N ILE A 174 -1.47 -14.54 -2.84
CA ILE A 174 -2.55 -15.46 -3.25
C ILE A 174 -2.79 -16.53 -2.19
N ARG A 175 -1.86 -16.74 -1.26
CA ARG A 175 -2.16 -17.60 -0.12
C ARG A 175 -3.39 -17.03 0.55
N PRO A 176 -4.52 -17.78 0.61
CA PRO A 176 -5.62 -17.35 1.44
C PRO A 176 -5.01 -17.15 2.82
N ASP A 177 -5.02 -15.90 3.30
CA ASP A 177 -4.99 -15.71 4.74
C ASP A 177 -5.97 -16.74 5.28
N ARG A 178 -5.52 -17.54 6.25
CA ARG A 178 -6.36 -18.56 6.86
C ARG A 178 -7.70 -17.92 7.13
N THR A 179 -8.70 -18.20 6.27
CA THR A 179 -10.08 -17.73 6.43
C THR A 179 -10.80 -18.58 7.48
N GLY A 180 -10.10 -18.82 8.58
CA GLY A 180 -10.76 -19.00 9.84
C GLY A 180 -11.20 -17.62 10.33
N PRO A 181 -12.17 -17.49 11.21
CA PRO A 181 -12.40 -16.23 11.89
C PRO A 181 -11.04 -15.73 12.35
N ILE A 182 -10.64 -14.51 11.90
CA ILE A 182 -9.35 -13.93 12.26
C ILE A 182 -9.31 -14.00 13.77
N SER A 183 -8.50 -14.93 14.29
CA SER A 183 -8.33 -15.00 15.73
C SER A 183 -7.72 -13.67 16.14
N ALA A 184 -8.30 -13.03 17.11
CA ALA A 184 -7.74 -11.79 17.66
C ALA A 184 -6.25 -11.97 18.01
N ALA A 185 -5.83 -13.21 18.33
CA ALA A 185 -4.43 -13.59 18.54
C ALA A 185 -3.53 -13.44 17.30
N ASP A 186 -4.09 -13.51 16.07
CA ASP A 186 -3.31 -13.40 14.82
C ASP A 186 -3.22 -11.95 14.30
N THR A 187 -4.06 -11.04 14.79
CA THR A 187 -4.11 -9.64 14.38
C THR A 187 -3.43 -8.68 15.35
N VAL A 188 -3.38 -9.04 16.62
CA VAL A 188 -2.74 -8.23 17.66
C VAL A 188 -1.22 -8.42 17.61
N PRO A 189 -0.42 -7.34 17.44
CA PRO A 189 1.04 -7.43 17.45
C PRO A 189 1.54 -8.06 18.75
N ALA A 190 2.60 -8.88 18.65
CA ALA A 190 3.19 -9.58 19.80
C ALA A 190 3.45 -8.65 21.01
N PRO A 191 4.01 -7.42 20.87
CA PRO A 191 4.21 -6.54 22.01
C PRO A 191 2.92 -6.14 22.74
N ALA A 192 1.80 -5.94 22.01
CA ALA A 192 0.51 -5.60 22.64
C ALA A 192 -0.07 -6.79 23.41
N ARG A 193 0.03 -7.99 22.83
CA ARG A 193 -0.42 -9.23 23.51
C ARG A 193 0.40 -9.52 24.77
N GLU A 194 1.73 -9.47 24.67
CA GLU A 194 2.64 -9.68 25.79
C GLU A 194 2.43 -8.67 26.94
N LEU A 195 2.16 -7.40 26.58
CA LEU A 195 1.79 -6.36 27.53
C LEU A 195 0.48 -6.74 28.25
N GLY A 196 -0.58 -7.09 27.50
CA GLY A 196 -1.87 -7.46 28.07
C GLY A 196 -1.76 -8.66 29.03
N GLU A 197 -1.03 -9.71 28.63
CA GLU A 197 -0.75 -10.89 29.47
C GLU A 197 -0.04 -10.49 30.78
N ALA A 198 0.98 -9.62 30.70
CA ALA A 198 1.73 -9.16 31.87
C ALA A 198 0.87 -8.30 32.81
N LEU A 199 0.01 -7.41 32.25
CA LEU A 199 -0.87 -6.57 33.05
C LEU A 199 -1.95 -7.37 33.76
N VAL A 200 -2.55 -8.35 33.08
CA VAL A 200 -3.55 -9.25 33.67
C VAL A 200 -2.92 -10.10 34.78
N ALA A 201 -1.75 -10.71 34.50
CA ALA A 201 -1.04 -11.52 35.49
C ALA A 201 -0.63 -10.74 36.74
N GLY A 202 -0.28 -9.45 36.60
CA GLY A 202 0.11 -8.57 37.70
C GLY A 202 -1.05 -7.85 38.36
N ALA A 203 -2.27 -7.99 37.88
CA ALA A 203 -3.43 -7.15 38.26
C ALA A 203 -3.06 -5.66 38.26
N LEU A 204 -2.46 -5.20 37.14
CA LEU A 204 -1.95 -3.85 36.93
C LEU A 204 -2.79 -3.10 35.91
N SER A 205 -2.98 -1.82 36.15
CA SER A 205 -3.62 -0.88 35.20
C SER A 205 -2.60 -0.04 34.46
N VAL A 206 -2.97 0.41 33.25
CA VAL A 206 -2.08 1.21 32.40
C VAL A 206 -2.83 2.38 31.75
N SER A 207 -2.09 3.48 31.54
CA SER A 207 -2.53 4.64 30.74
C SER A 207 -1.40 5.11 29.84
N VAL A 208 -1.69 5.95 28.83
CA VAL A 208 -0.67 6.46 27.90
C VAL A 208 -0.84 7.95 27.62
N ALA A 209 0.27 8.63 27.33
CA ALA A 209 0.32 10.00 26.83
C ALA A 209 1.10 10.00 25.52
N GLU A 210 0.41 10.26 24.42
CA GLU A 210 0.98 10.17 23.08
C GLU A 210 1.16 11.56 22.46
N SER A 211 2.30 11.78 21.77
CA SER A 211 2.47 12.95 20.92
C SER A 211 2.70 12.49 19.47
N CYS A 212 3.91 12.15 19.08
CA CYS A 212 4.22 11.77 17.69
C CYS A 212 3.51 10.49 17.21
N THR A 213 3.15 9.58 18.08
CA THR A 213 2.43 8.34 17.78
C THR A 213 0.94 8.57 17.49
N GLY A 214 0.34 9.62 18.08
CA GLY A 214 -0.98 10.14 17.72
C GLY A 214 -2.12 9.14 17.87
N GLY A 215 -2.20 8.44 19.01
CA GLY A 215 -3.24 7.45 19.32
C GLY A 215 -2.91 6.01 18.88
N MET A 216 -1.72 5.77 18.33
CA MET A 216 -1.35 4.44 17.81
C MET A 216 -1.07 3.45 18.95
N VAL A 217 -0.50 3.88 20.07
CA VAL A 217 -0.28 3.01 21.23
C VAL A 217 -1.61 2.59 21.85
N GLU A 218 -2.53 3.55 22.03
CA GLU A 218 -3.89 3.28 22.53
C GLU A 218 -4.66 2.32 21.63
N SER A 219 -4.60 2.54 20.31
CA SER A 219 -5.21 1.65 19.32
C SER A 219 -4.68 0.22 19.45
N LEU A 220 -3.36 0.04 19.52
CA LEU A 220 -2.74 -1.28 19.63
C LEU A 220 -3.07 -1.99 20.95
N ILE A 221 -3.23 -1.24 22.06
CA ILE A 221 -3.67 -1.81 23.34
C ILE A 221 -5.14 -2.26 23.25
N THR A 222 -6.00 -1.44 22.62
CA THR A 222 -7.44 -1.73 22.51
C THR A 222 -7.77 -2.77 21.45
N ASP A 223 -6.87 -3.06 20.50
CA ASP A 223 -6.99 -4.19 19.58
C ASP A 223 -6.98 -5.55 20.32
N GLN A 224 -6.45 -5.57 21.56
CA GLN A 224 -6.46 -6.78 22.41
C GLN A 224 -7.83 -6.97 23.07
N PRO A 225 -8.56 -8.09 22.82
CA PRO A 225 -9.78 -8.41 23.53
C PRO A 225 -9.55 -8.48 25.05
N GLY A 226 -10.44 -7.87 25.81
CA GLY A 226 -10.33 -7.80 27.27
C GLY A 226 -9.44 -6.66 27.80
N SER A 227 -8.94 -5.77 26.94
CA SER A 227 -8.13 -4.62 27.34
C SER A 227 -8.81 -3.68 28.35
N SER A 228 -10.14 -3.63 28.39
CA SER A 228 -10.91 -2.87 29.36
C SER A 228 -10.64 -3.27 30.82
N ALA A 229 -10.06 -4.44 31.07
CA ALA A 229 -9.69 -4.88 32.42
C ALA A 229 -8.43 -4.16 32.95
N TYR A 230 -7.60 -3.58 32.09
CA TYR A 230 -6.32 -2.99 32.49
C TYR A 230 -6.04 -1.63 31.87
N PHE A 231 -6.63 -1.28 30.71
CA PHE A 231 -6.42 0.01 30.06
C PHE A 231 -7.49 1.01 30.48
N LEU A 232 -7.11 2.05 31.23
CA LEU A 232 -8.04 3.04 31.75
C LEU A 232 -8.21 4.26 30.84
N GLY A 233 -7.30 4.46 29.86
CA GLY A 233 -7.38 5.53 28.90
C GLY A 233 -6.04 6.19 28.61
N GLY A 234 -6.09 7.22 27.76
CA GLY A 234 -4.90 7.98 27.40
C GLY A 234 -5.21 9.36 26.87
N VAL A 235 -4.16 10.11 26.55
CA VAL A 235 -4.24 11.48 26.02
C VAL A 235 -3.33 11.61 24.81
N VAL A 236 -3.89 11.99 23.66
CA VAL A 236 -3.10 12.45 22.53
C VAL A 236 -2.74 13.92 22.73
N ALA A 237 -1.62 14.16 23.41
CA ALA A 237 -1.07 15.47 23.72
C ALA A 237 -0.17 15.98 22.60
N TYR A 238 -0.76 16.37 21.46
CA TYR A 238 0.00 16.73 20.26
C TYR A 238 0.63 18.13 20.36
N SER A 239 -0.10 19.12 20.89
CA SER A 239 0.41 20.46 21.15
C SER A 239 1.01 20.62 22.54
N ASP A 240 1.84 21.64 22.74
CA ASP A 240 2.40 21.98 24.03
C ASP A 240 1.34 22.44 25.04
N GLU A 241 0.27 23.05 24.57
CA GLU A 241 -0.88 23.45 25.37
C GLU A 241 -1.57 22.22 25.97
N VAL A 242 -1.86 21.20 25.17
CA VAL A 242 -2.47 19.95 25.63
C VAL A 242 -1.54 19.21 26.61
N LYS A 243 -0.22 19.19 26.37
CA LYS A 243 0.75 18.64 27.32
C LYS A 243 0.65 19.32 28.69
N ARG A 244 0.51 20.65 28.69
CA ARG A 244 0.36 21.43 29.94
C ARG A 244 -0.98 21.17 30.63
N GLU A 245 -2.06 21.34 29.91
CA GLU A 245 -3.42 21.32 30.48
C GLU A 245 -3.90 19.93 30.87
N GLN A 246 -3.57 18.93 30.05
CA GLN A 246 -4.09 17.58 30.27
C GLN A 246 -3.14 16.70 31.08
N LEU A 247 -1.84 16.96 31.02
CA LEU A 247 -0.80 16.12 31.65
C LEU A 247 0.02 16.88 32.72
N GLY A 248 -0.24 18.18 32.93
CA GLY A 248 0.48 18.96 33.91
C GLY A 248 1.97 19.22 33.60
N VAL A 249 2.38 19.06 32.34
CA VAL A 249 3.79 19.31 31.94
C VAL A 249 4.11 20.79 32.18
N PRO A 250 5.16 21.13 32.97
CA PRO A 250 5.47 22.52 33.28
C PRO A 250 5.85 23.34 32.05
N ALA A 251 5.24 24.53 31.89
CA ALA A 251 5.60 25.43 30.78
C ALA A 251 7.07 25.83 30.78
N SER A 252 7.69 25.97 31.94
CA SER A 252 9.13 26.24 32.10
C SER A 252 10.00 25.09 31.55
N LEU A 253 9.55 23.84 31.69
CA LEU A 253 10.22 22.66 31.16
C LEU A 253 10.19 22.66 29.63
N LEU A 254 9.02 22.85 29.03
CA LEU A 254 8.84 22.95 27.57
C LEU A 254 9.70 24.06 26.96
N LYS A 255 9.76 25.22 27.61
CA LYS A 255 10.61 26.33 27.12
C LYS A 255 12.11 26.03 27.24
N ARG A 256 12.55 25.29 28.24
CA ARG A 256 13.95 25.03 28.51
C ARG A 256 14.53 23.94 27.59
N VAL A 257 13.82 22.82 27.41
CA VAL A 257 14.37 21.61 26.73
C VAL A 257 13.61 21.25 25.42
N GLY A 258 12.51 21.93 25.14
CA GLY A 258 11.63 21.65 24.01
C GLY A 258 10.72 20.43 24.25
N ALA A 259 9.69 20.31 23.41
CA ALA A 259 8.70 19.25 23.53
C ALA A 259 9.27 17.83 23.32
N VAL A 260 10.32 17.71 22.49
CA VAL A 260 10.98 16.45 22.19
C VAL A 260 12.22 16.31 23.06
N SER A 261 12.03 15.77 24.26
CA SER A 261 13.11 15.55 25.24
C SER A 261 12.73 14.43 26.22
N SER A 262 13.74 13.87 26.87
CA SER A 262 13.54 12.82 27.87
C SER A 262 12.75 13.32 29.08
N GLU A 263 12.99 14.56 29.49
CA GLU A 263 12.32 15.21 30.61
C GLU A 263 10.84 15.44 30.35
N VAL A 264 10.50 15.85 29.12
CA VAL A 264 9.09 16.03 28.72
C VAL A 264 8.40 14.68 28.59
N ALA A 265 9.05 13.64 28.03
CA ALA A 265 8.50 12.29 27.99
C ALA A 265 8.17 11.76 29.40
N LYS A 266 9.10 11.97 30.38
CA LYS A 266 8.88 11.61 31.78
C LYS A 266 7.68 12.35 32.38
N ALA A 267 7.63 13.67 32.22
CA ALA A 267 6.52 14.47 32.73
C ALA A 267 5.19 14.08 32.12
N MET A 268 5.16 13.71 30.82
CA MET A 268 3.96 13.18 30.16
C MET A 268 3.52 11.83 30.76
N ALA A 269 4.45 10.91 31.01
CA ALA A 269 4.16 9.62 31.62
C ALA A 269 3.61 9.78 33.06
N GLU A 270 4.27 10.60 33.87
CA GLU A 270 3.83 10.91 35.25
C GLU A 270 2.47 11.59 35.26
N GLY A 271 2.25 12.53 34.37
CA GLY A 271 0.97 13.21 34.21
C GLY A 271 -0.16 12.27 33.83
N ALA A 272 0.06 11.35 32.89
CA ALA A 272 -0.92 10.33 32.53
C ALA A 272 -1.20 9.38 33.71
N ARG A 273 -0.16 8.90 34.38
CA ARG A 273 -0.28 8.03 35.54
C ARG A 273 -1.12 8.67 36.64
N SER A 274 -0.86 9.93 36.98
CA SER A 274 -1.59 10.68 38.00
C SER A 274 -3.04 10.95 37.59
N ARG A 275 -3.26 11.35 36.31
CA ARG A 275 -4.58 11.70 35.80
C ARG A 275 -5.56 10.52 35.81
N PHE A 276 -5.10 9.36 35.41
CA PHE A 276 -5.90 8.15 35.27
C PHE A 276 -5.85 7.25 36.52
N GLY A 277 -4.96 7.53 37.47
CA GLY A 277 -4.79 6.72 38.69
C GLY A 277 -4.29 5.31 38.40
N THR A 278 -3.45 5.13 37.33
CA THR A 278 -2.96 3.82 36.91
C THR A 278 -1.70 3.39 37.61
N ASP A 279 -1.43 2.07 37.64
CA ASP A 279 -0.18 1.53 38.18
C ASP A 279 1.01 1.90 37.30
N LEU A 280 0.82 1.84 35.96
CA LEU A 280 1.81 2.15 34.96
C LEU A 280 1.30 3.22 33.99
N ALA A 281 2.21 4.02 33.45
CA ALA A 281 1.88 4.89 32.33
C ALA A 281 3.07 5.06 31.40
N ALA A 282 2.82 5.27 30.10
CA ALA A 282 3.85 5.67 29.15
C ALA A 282 3.65 7.09 28.66
N GLY A 283 4.76 7.78 28.37
CA GLY A 283 4.81 9.08 27.71
C GLY A 283 5.69 9.00 26.46
N VAL A 284 5.18 9.40 25.31
CA VAL A 284 5.88 9.32 24.03
C VAL A 284 5.91 10.68 23.35
N THR A 285 7.11 11.18 23.04
CA THR A 285 7.31 12.41 22.26
C THR A 285 8.45 12.23 21.27
N GLY A 286 8.37 12.84 20.08
CA GLY A 286 9.39 12.65 19.05
C GLY A 286 9.08 13.37 17.74
N ILE A 287 10.03 13.27 16.80
CA ILE A 287 9.99 13.86 15.45
C ILE A 287 9.76 12.73 14.45
N ALA A 288 8.51 12.51 14.05
CA ALA A 288 8.20 11.40 13.15
C ALA A 288 8.62 11.64 11.68
N GLY A 289 8.87 12.90 11.28
CA GLY A 289 9.18 13.29 9.90
C GLY A 289 7.94 13.65 9.07
N PRO A 290 8.08 13.97 7.75
CA PRO A 290 9.34 13.96 6.99
C PRO A 290 10.30 15.10 7.35
N ASP A 291 9.77 16.24 7.85
CA ASP A 291 10.56 17.42 8.22
C ASP A 291 10.95 17.37 9.71
N SER A 292 12.02 18.09 10.06
CA SER A 292 12.39 18.35 11.44
C SER A 292 11.38 19.31 12.10
N ASP A 293 11.43 19.40 13.43
CA ASP A 293 10.60 20.35 14.21
C ASP A 293 11.17 21.80 14.25
N GLY A 294 12.11 22.11 13.36
CA GLY A 294 12.79 23.41 13.32
C GLY A 294 13.98 23.49 14.28
N THR A 295 14.35 22.41 14.94
CA THR A 295 15.57 22.28 15.76
C THR A 295 16.63 21.43 15.06
N ASP A 296 17.84 21.33 15.64
CA ASP A 296 18.93 20.47 15.15
C ASP A 296 18.69 18.97 15.45
N LYS A 297 17.54 18.60 16.01
CA LYS A 297 17.20 17.21 16.35
C LYS A 297 16.84 16.43 15.10
N PRO A 298 17.36 15.19 14.95
CA PRO A 298 17.14 14.40 13.74
C PRO A 298 15.69 13.90 13.63
N VAL A 299 15.22 13.74 12.40
CA VAL A 299 13.98 13.01 12.11
C VAL A 299 14.11 11.57 12.61
N GLY A 300 13.07 11.03 13.24
CA GLY A 300 13.05 9.73 13.88
C GLY A 300 13.43 9.74 15.37
N LEU A 301 13.99 10.85 15.88
CA LEU A 301 14.27 10.98 17.33
C LEU A 301 12.98 10.86 18.11
N THR A 302 12.97 9.94 19.06
CA THR A 302 11.80 9.66 19.91
C THR A 302 12.24 9.34 21.33
N TYR A 303 11.61 9.98 22.30
CA TYR A 303 11.76 9.66 23.71
C TYR A 303 10.50 8.92 24.19
N ILE A 304 10.72 7.78 24.84
CA ILE A 304 9.68 6.96 25.45
C ILE A 304 9.98 6.84 26.93
N ALA A 305 9.05 7.30 27.75
CA ALA A 305 9.17 7.17 29.21
C ALA A 305 8.10 6.21 29.74
N VAL A 306 8.45 5.46 30.79
CA VAL A 306 7.54 4.60 31.55
C VAL A 306 7.58 5.00 33.00
N ALA A 307 6.43 5.35 33.57
CA ALA A 307 6.23 5.70 34.97
C ALA A 307 5.53 4.56 35.71
N SER A 308 6.04 4.23 36.90
CA SER A 308 5.50 3.23 37.80
C SER A 308 5.63 3.68 39.25
N ALA A 309 5.22 2.84 40.22
CA ALA A 309 5.49 3.09 41.64
C ALA A 309 7.00 3.06 41.97
N ARG A 310 7.84 2.49 41.10
CA ARG A 310 9.29 2.39 41.25
C ARG A 310 10.05 3.65 40.77
N GLY A 311 9.33 4.56 40.13
CA GLY A 311 9.89 5.75 39.51
C GLY A 311 9.63 5.81 38.01
N THR A 312 10.28 6.76 37.34
CA THR A 312 10.09 7.01 35.90
C THR A 312 11.41 6.88 35.16
N SER A 313 11.48 5.95 34.23
CA SER A 313 12.59 5.80 33.29
C SER A 313 12.26 6.44 31.93
N ALA A 314 13.28 6.85 31.17
CA ALA A 314 13.11 7.29 29.78
C ALA A 314 14.20 6.70 28.90
N HIS A 315 13.83 6.37 27.67
CA HIS A 315 14.68 5.78 26.66
C HIS A 315 14.67 6.64 25.41
N GLU A 316 15.83 6.78 24.78
CA GLU A 316 16.01 7.53 23.54
C GLU A 316 16.16 6.56 22.36
N TYR A 317 15.47 6.86 21.27
CA TYR A 317 15.54 6.12 20.01
C TYR A 317 15.69 7.07 18.84
N VAL A 318 16.38 6.63 17.79
CA VAL A 318 16.40 7.31 16.50
C VAL A 318 15.97 6.29 15.45
N PHE A 319 14.69 6.32 15.09
CA PHE A 319 14.13 5.41 14.10
C PHE A 319 14.46 5.88 12.68
N THR A 320 14.79 4.95 11.79
CA THR A 320 15.15 5.21 10.40
C THR A 320 14.07 4.72 9.45
N GLY A 321 13.11 5.58 9.10
CA GLY A 321 12.02 5.22 8.21
C GLY A 321 11.24 6.46 7.77
N ASP A 322 10.17 6.24 7.02
CA ASP A 322 9.19 7.28 6.77
C ASP A 322 8.36 7.58 8.03
N ARG A 323 7.58 8.66 7.98
CA ARG A 323 6.74 9.10 9.09
C ARG A 323 5.88 7.99 9.68
N TRP A 324 5.28 7.15 8.83
CA TRP A 324 4.40 6.08 9.29
C TRP A 324 5.18 4.97 9.98
N SER A 325 6.32 4.58 9.42
CA SER A 325 7.23 3.57 9.97
C SER A 325 7.81 4.01 11.32
N ASN A 326 8.26 5.27 11.45
CA ASN A 326 8.81 5.82 12.68
C ASN A 326 7.76 5.81 13.81
N ARG A 327 6.53 6.25 13.52
CA ARG A 327 5.42 6.20 14.48
C ARG A 327 5.11 4.78 14.94
N ARG A 328 5.09 3.82 14.03
CA ARG A 328 4.80 2.41 14.35
C ARG A 328 5.91 1.78 15.19
N GLN A 329 7.17 2.04 14.86
CA GLN A 329 8.30 1.56 15.65
C GLN A 329 8.25 2.14 17.07
N ALA A 330 7.98 3.44 17.22
CA ALA A 330 7.81 4.09 18.51
C ALA A 330 6.67 3.47 19.33
N ALA A 331 5.53 3.18 18.69
CA ALA A 331 4.41 2.54 19.38
C ALA A 331 4.75 1.12 19.85
N TYR A 332 5.42 0.31 19.03
CA TYR A 332 5.83 -1.05 19.40
C TYR A 332 6.84 -1.05 20.54
N GLU A 333 7.84 -0.15 20.50
CA GLU A 333 8.79 -0.01 21.61
C GLU A 333 8.12 0.46 22.90
N THR A 334 7.11 1.32 22.81
CA THR A 334 6.34 1.73 23.99
C THR A 334 5.63 0.55 24.63
N LEU A 335 4.98 -0.30 23.85
CA LEU A 335 4.32 -1.51 24.34
C LEU A 335 5.31 -2.49 24.98
N ARG A 336 6.48 -2.67 24.34
CA ARG A 336 7.55 -3.53 24.86
C ARG A 336 8.07 -3.05 26.22
N LEU A 337 8.36 -1.76 26.34
CA LEU A 337 8.86 -1.17 27.60
C LEU A 337 7.81 -1.25 28.72
N LEU A 338 6.54 -0.97 28.42
CA LEU A 338 5.43 -1.16 29.37
C LEU A 338 5.32 -2.62 29.81
N GLY A 339 5.46 -3.58 28.90
CA GLY A 339 5.43 -5.02 29.23
C GLY A 339 6.61 -5.45 30.12
N GLU A 340 7.80 -4.91 29.90
CA GLU A 340 8.97 -5.15 30.76
C GLU A 340 8.75 -4.61 32.19
N GLU A 341 8.23 -3.39 32.30
CA GLU A 341 7.94 -2.78 33.59
C GLU A 341 6.80 -3.50 34.31
N ALA A 342 5.76 -3.95 33.58
CA ALA A 342 4.67 -4.75 34.15
C ALA A 342 5.18 -6.07 34.77
N ARG A 343 6.03 -6.81 34.04
CA ARG A 343 6.66 -8.06 34.54
C ARG A 343 7.54 -7.81 35.74
N SER A 344 8.26 -6.70 35.78
CA SER A 344 9.12 -6.33 36.90
C SER A 344 8.31 -5.94 38.14
N SER A 345 7.22 -5.22 37.95
CA SER A 345 6.33 -4.78 39.05
C SER A 345 5.53 -5.95 39.66
N SER A 346 5.14 -6.94 38.85
CA SER A 346 4.41 -8.15 39.32
C SER A 346 5.28 -9.02 40.24
N ARG A 347 6.57 -9.16 39.96
CA ARG A 347 7.52 -9.95 40.78
C ARG A 347 7.67 -9.39 42.20
N LEU A 348 7.50 -8.10 42.39
CA LEU A 348 7.61 -7.45 43.71
C LEU A 348 6.33 -7.57 44.56
N LYS A 349 5.15 -7.79 43.96
CA LYS A 349 3.90 -8.04 44.67
C LYS A 349 3.83 -9.47 45.24
N THR A 350 4.62 -10.38 44.68
CA THR A 350 4.67 -11.82 45.08
C THR A 350 5.85 -12.19 45.97
N ALA A 351 6.80 -11.29 46.21
CA ALA A 351 7.90 -11.44 47.15
C ALA A 351 7.63 -10.65 48.46
#